data_efbc30d2f0599fef64c19ef8a3256243
#
_entry.id   efbc30d2f0599fef64c19ef8a3256243
#
_cell.length_a   1.000
_cell.length_b   1.000
_cell.length_c   1.000
_cell.angle_alpha   90.00
_cell.angle_beta   90.00
_cell.angle_gamma   90.00
#
_symmetry.space_group_name_H-M   'P 1'
#
loop_
_entity.id
_entity.type
_entity.pdbx_description
1 polymer ?
#
loop_
_entity_poly.entity_id
_entity_poly.type
_entity_poly.pdbx_seq_one_letter_code
_entity_poly.pdbx_strand_id
1 'polypeptide(L)'
;MHHGIKGMRWGVKRMLQKMGKRYDSDVKWHASTGDKKYDKAMSKSIAKDKAQLMGMTNKYEIKAKRSFDSSKYDRLRYGWDNNKVNAKRASKISDKMNKAFEENKGTLTKLAANKSRAYSVGGKAFLAGAGAIAAGMAIAKFGNPKNQRLMNVGKNLVLSGFTAASLSGIGLLAGMHYGDKQFETEGNIYARVKKSTRV
;
A
#
# COMPACT_ATOMS: atom_id res chain seq x y z
N MET A 1 -30.65 3.13 -2.10
CA MET A 1 -30.31 3.63 -3.45
C MET A 1 -28.79 3.62 -3.60
N HIS A 2 -28.25 2.89 -4.59
CA HIS A 2 -26.81 2.84 -4.83
C HIS A 2 -26.44 3.97 -5.79
N HIS A 3 -26.00 5.11 -5.25
CA HIS A 3 -25.39 6.17 -6.06
C HIS A 3 -23.96 5.73 -6.45
N GLY A 4 -23.84 4.86 -7.46
CA GLY A 4 -22.56 4.52 -8.05
C GLY A 4 -22.17 5.60 -9.05
N ILE A 5 -20.94 6.11 -8.98
CA ILE A 5 -20.37 6.95 -10.04
C ILE A 5 -20.44 6.11 -11.33
N LYS A 6 -21.24 6.56 -12.34
CA LYS A 6 -21.35 5.89 -13.64
C LYS A 6 -19.96 5.69 -14.24
N GLY A 7 -19.64 4.45 -14.64
CA GLY A 7 -18.37 4.11 -15.29
C GLY A 7 -17.24 3.63 -14.37
N MET A 8 -17.42 3.60 -13.05
CA MET A 8 -16.39 3.11 -12.15
C MET A 8 -16.33 1.57 -12.17
N ARG A 9 -15.15 1.00 -12.48
CA ARG A 9 -14.94 -0.45 -12.46
C ARG A 9 -15.22 -1.02 -11.06
N TRP A 10 -15.94 -2.13 -10.99
CA TRP A 10 -16.37 -2.77 -9.72
C TRP A 10 -15.21 -2.98 -8.72
N GLY A 11 -14.02 -3.35 -9.20
CA GLY A 11 -12.83 -3.49 -8.37
C GLY A 11 -12.37 -2.19 -7.68
N VAL A 12 -12.51 -1.04 -8.34
CA VAL A 12 -12.19 0.26 -7.75
C VAL A 12 -13.21 0.62 -6.68
N LYS A 13 -14.51 0.41 -6.93
CA LYS A 13 -15.56 0.65 -5.93
C LYS A 13 -15.32 -0.15 -4.64
N ARG A 14 -15.00 -1.44 -4.77
CA ARG A 14 -14.69 -2.31 -3.62
C ARG A 14 -13.43 -1.84 -2.86
N MET A 15 -12.42 -1.37 -3.60
CA MET A 15 -11.22 -0.80 -2.99
C MET A 15 -11.55 0.46 -2.20
N LEU A 16 -12.32 1.40 -2.75
CA LEU A 16 -12.72 2.62 -2.08
C LEU A 16 -13.49 2.33 -0.79
N GLN A 17 -14.44 1.40 -0.81
CA GLN A 17 -15.16 0.97 0.40
C GLN A 17 -14.19 0.45 1.48
N LYS A 18 -13.23 -0.41 1.10
CA LYS A 18 -12.22 -0.93 2.02
C LYS A 18 -11.33 0.19 2.58
N MET A 19 -10.91 1.12 1.73
CA MET A 19 -10.08 2.26 2.16
C MET A 19 -10.88 3.23 3.04
N GLY A 20 -12.15 3.48 2.74
CA GLY A 20 -13.04 4.29 3.57
C GLY A 20 -13.11 3.80 5.02
N LYS A 21 -13.26 2.49 5.24
CA LYS A 21 -13.23 1.88 6.58
C LYS A 21 -11.89 2.10 7.31
N ARG A 22 -10.78 2.16 6.56
CA ARG A 22 -9.46 2.44 7.16
C ARG A 22 -9.35 3.88 7.68
N TYR A 23 -9.95 4.87 6.99
CA TYR A 23 -10.01 6.23 7.50
C TYR A 23 -10.86 6.34 8.78
N ASP A 24 -11.92 5.55 8.90
CA ASP A 24 -12.70 5.50 10.13
C ASP A 24 -11.88 4.91 11.30
N SER A 25 -11.00 3.96 11.01
CA SER A 25 -10.01 3.46 11.97
C SER A 25 -8.95 4.52 12.31
N ASP A 26 -8.47 5.29 11.31
CA ASP A 26 -7.48 6.35 11.54
C ASP A 26 -8.01 7.43 12.51
N VAL A 27 -9.31 7.78 12.43
CA VAL A 27 -9.92 8.71 13.40
C VAL A 27 -9.77 8.18 14.81
N LYS A 28 -10.05 6.89 15.03
CA LYS A 28 -9.96 6.25 16.34
C LYS A 28 -8.55 6.28 16.93
N TRP A 29 -7.52 6.20 16.06
CA TRP A 29 -6.13 6.15 16.48
C TRP A 29 -5.44 7.50 16.58
N HIS A 30 -5.66 8.37 15.59
CA HIS A 30 -4.92 9.62 15.47
C HIS A 30 -5.65 10.84 16.04
N ALA A 31 -6.97 10.73 16.28
CA ALA A 31 -7.79 11.78 16.86
C ALA A 31 -8.41 11.37 18.20
N SER A 32 -7.61 10.70 19.04
CA SER A 32 -7.99 10.22 20.38
C SER A 32 -6.85 10.45 21.38
N THR A 33 -6.33 11.68 21.41
CA THR A 33 -5.23 12.08 22.28
C THR A 33 -5.69 12.57 23.66
N GLY A 34 -6.98 12.90 23.79
CA GLY A 34 -7.55 13.59 24.94
C GLY A 34 -7.49 15.11 24.80
N ASP A 35 -6.68 15.67 23.89
CA ASP A 35 -6.73 17.09 23.53
C ASP A 35 -7.87 17.35 22.54
N LYS A 36 -8.98 17.87 23.02
CA LYS A 36 -10.18 18.15 22.22
C LYS A 36 -9.91 19.02 20.99
N LYS A 37 -8.94 19.96 21.06
CA LYS A 37 -8.61 20.84 19.94
C LYS A 37 -7.82 20.08 18.86
N TYR A 38 -6.84 19.28 19.29
CA TYR A 38 -6.06 18.45 18.38
C TYR A 38 -6.92 17.37 17.73
N ASP A 39 -7.72 16.65 18.53
CA ASP A 39 -8.58 15.56 18.05
C ASP A 39 -9.62 16.06 17.05
N LYS A 40 -10.21 17.24 17.28
CA LYS A 40 -11.12 17.90 16.32
C LYS A 40 -10.40 18.28 15.02
N ALA A 41 -9.17 18.82 15.09
CA ALA A 41 -8.38 19.17 13.91
C ALA A 41 -8.00 17.94 13.09
N MET A 42 -7.57 16.85 13.74
CA MET A 42 -7.23 15.59 13.09
C MET A 42 -8.46 14.91 12.48
N SER A 43 -9.56 14.82 13.18
CA SER A 43 -10.81 14.25 12.65
C SER A 43 -11.28 14.98 11.39
N LYS A 44 -11.24 16.33 11.40
CA LYS A 44 -11.57 17.15 10.23
C LYS A 44 -10.62 16.90 9.06
N SER A 45 -9.33 16.79 9.32
CA SER A 45 -8.32 16.49 8.31
C SER A 45 -8.57 15.11 7.68
N ILE A 46 -8.76 14.08 8.49
CA ILE A 46 -9.01 12.71 8.04
C ILE A 46 -10.31 12.62 7.23
N ALA A 47 -11.37 13.33 7.65
CA ALA A 47 -12.63 13.37 6.89
C ALA A 47 -12.47 14.01 5.51
N LYS A 48 -11.70 15.12 5.41
CA LYS A 48 -11.37 15.79 4.15
C LYS A 48 -10.60 14.86 3.21
N ASP A 49 -9.60 14.16 3.71
CA ASP A 49 -8.79 13.22 2.92
C ASP A 49 -9.61 12.01 2.46
N LYS A 50 -10.47 11.48 3.33
CA LYS A 50 -11.44 10.43 2.96
C LYS A 50 -12.34 10.88 1.81
N ALA A 51 -12.89 12.09 1.90
CA ALA A 51 -13.75 12.64 0.83
C ALA A 51 -12.98 12.79 -0.49
N GLN A 52 -11.76 13.31 -0.45
CA GLN A 52 -10.89 13.42 -1.62
C GLN A 52 -10.61 12.05 -2.24
N LEU A 53 -10.23 11.05 -1.44
CA LEU A 53 -9.95 9.70 -1.92
C LEU A 53 -11.20 9.05 -2.55
N MET A 54 -12.39 9.26 -1.99
CA MET A 54 -13.64 8.69 -2.52
C MET A 54 -14.01 9.20 -3.90
N GLY A 55 -13.48 10.38 -4.32
CA GLY A 55 -13.62 10.90 -5.67
C GLY A 55 -12.64 10.34 -6.70
N MET A 56 -11.66 9.53 -6.29
CA MET A 56 -10.62 9.01 -7.20
C MET A 56 -11.09 7.77 -7.94
N THR A 57 -10.64 7.62 -9.20
CA THR A 57 -10.97 6.49 -10.07
C THR A 57 -9.79 5.61 -10.42
N ASN A 58 -8.55 6.13 -10.33
CA ASN A 58 -7.33 5.39 -10.62
C ASN A 58 -6.90 4.58 -9.39
N LYS A 59 -6.86 3.27 -9.54
CA LYS A 59 -6.52 2.33 -8.47
C LYS A 59 -5.12 2.58 -7.85
N TYR A 60 -4.14 3.00 -8.63
CA TYR A 60 -2.79 3.25 -8.11
C TYR A 60 -2.69 4.61 -7.42
N GLU A 61 -3.45 5.59 -7.88
CA GLU A 61 -3.61 6.88 -7.21
C GLU A 61 -4.29 6.72 -5.85
N ILE A 62 -5.36 5.92 -5.77
CA ILE A 62 -6.03 5.56 -4.51
C ILE A 62 -5.03 4.93 -3.53
N LYS A 63 -4.19 4.01 -4.01
CA LYS A 63 -3.15 3.39 -3.17
C LYS A 63 -2.10 4.39 -2.70
N ALA A 64 -1.62 5.25 -3.60
CA ALA A 64 -0.65 6.29 -3.30
C ALA A 64 -1.19 7.29 -2.28
N LYS A 65 -2.41 7.81 -2.50
CA LYS A 65 -3.08 8.73 -1.58
C LYS A 65 -3.26 8.12 -0.19
N ARG A 66 -3.72 6.86 -0.14
CA ARG A 66 -3.93 6.18 1.15
C ARG A 66 -2.62 5.96 1.91
N SER A 67 -1.53 5.59 1.24
CA SER A 67 -0.20 5.47 1.85
C SER A 67 0.28 6.81 2.39
N PHE A 68 0.20 7.85 1.56
CA PHE A 68 0.60 9.20 1.90
C PHE A 68 -0.17 9.75 3.11
N ASP A 69 -1.48 9.55 3.15
CA ASP A 69 -2.31 10.00 4.27
C ASP A 69 -1.99 9.26 5.57
N SER A 70 -1.79 7.93 5.50
CA SER A 70 -1.36 7.14 6.66
C SER A 70 -0.05 7.68 7.23
N SER A 71 0.97 7.82 6.38
CA SER A 71 2.28 8.38 6.77
C SER A 71 2.17 9.80 7.35
N LYS A 72 1.28 10.63 6.80
CA LYS A 72 0.98 11.97 7.34
C LYS A 72 0.42 11.91 8.75
N TYR A 73 -0.58 11.05 9.01
CA TYR A 73 -1.22 10.94 10.32
C TYR A 73 -0.26 10.41 11.38
N ASP A 74 0.51 9.36 11.05
CA ASP A 74 1.53 8.82 11.94
C ASP A 74 2.54 9.90 12.37
N ARG A 75 3.02 10.71 11.42
CA ARG A 75 3.98 11.79 11.69
C ARG A 75 3.38 12.94 12.48
N LEU A 76 2.11 13.29 12.24
CA LEU A 76 1.42 14.32 12.99
C LEU A 76 1.18 13.85 14.42
N ARG A 77 0.74 12.61 14.62
CA ARG A 77 0.54 12.02 15.94
C ARG A 77 1.85 11.94 16.71
N TYR A 78 2.90 11.39 16.10
CA TYR A 78 4.23 11.37 16.71
C TYR A 78 4.72 12.79 17.07
N GLY A 79 4.44 13.77 16.23
CA GLY A 79 4.78 15.17 16.50
C GLY A 79 4.01 15.76 17.67
N TRP A 80 2.76 15.35 17.87
CA TRP A 80 1.94 15.74 19.02
C TRP A 80 2.44 15.06 20.29
N ASP A 81 2.63 13.74 20.28
CA ASP A 81 3.13 12.98 21.43
C ASP A 81 4.46 13.52 21.98
N ASN A 82 5.27 14.12 21.11
CA ASN A 82 6.54 14.78 21.48
C ASN A 82 6.43 16.29 21.67
N ASN A 83 5.25 16.85 21.86
CA ASN A 83 5.00 18.30 22.06
C ASN A 83 5.55 19.21 20.95
N LYS A 84 5.77 18.66 19.73
CA LYS A 84 6.31 19.38 18.57
C LYS A 84 5.24 19.91 17.62
N VAL A 85 4.00 19.42 17.77
CA VAL A 85 2.85 19.75 16.92
C VAL A 85 1.63 19.95 17.77
N ASN A 86 1.06 21.15 17.77
CA ASN A 86 -0.24 21.44 18.37
C ASN A 86 -1.37 21.40 17.33
N ALA A 87 -2.62 21.57 17.73
CA ALA A 87 -3.80 21.53 16.87
C ALA A 87 -3.72 22.47 15.65
N LYS A 88 -3.33 23.74 15.85
CA LYS A 88 -3.19 24.75 14.78
C LYS A 88 -2.10 24.35 13.78
N ARG A 89 -0.99 23.85 14.28
CA ARG A 89 0.13 23.39 13.46
C ARG A 89 -0.21 22.10 12.71
N ALA A 90 -0.91 21.16 13.35
CA ALA A 90 -1.39 19.94 12.70
C ALA A 90 -2.28 20.24 11.50
N SER A 91 -3.25 21.15 11.65
CA SER A 91 -4.12 21.59 10.55
C SER A 91 -3.32 22.21 9.40
N LYS A 92 -2.42 23.17 9.71
CA LYS A 92 -1.57 23.80 8.68
C LYS A 92 -0.67 22.82 7.93
N ILE A 93 -0.04 21.89 8.65
CA ILE A 93 0.80 20.84 8.04
C ILE A 93 -0.08 19.95 7.15
N SER A 94 -1.25 19.53 7.64
CA SER A 94 -2.14 18.66 6.86
C SER A 94 -2.60 19.32 5.56
N ASP A 95 -3.00 20.58 5.57
CA ASP A 95 -3.41 21.30 4.36
C ASP A 95 -2.27 21.45 3.36
N LYS A 96 -1.06 21.80 3.83
CA LYS A 96 0.14 21.88 2.97
C LYS A 96 0.57 20.50 2.44
N MET A 97 0.41 19.44 3.24
CA MET A 97 0.67 18.07 2.78
C MET A 97 -0.28 17.66 1.67
N ASN A 98 -1.56 18.02 1.76
CA ASN A 98 -2.51 17.73 0.69
C ASN A 98 -2.14 18.44 -0.62
N LYS A 99 -1.71 19.70 -0.55
CA LYS A 99 -1.18 20.42 -1.72
C LYS A 99 0.07 19.74 -2.28
N ALA A 100 1.01 19.37 -1.40
CA ALA A 100 2.22 18.69 -1.80
C ALA A 100 1.96 17.29 -2.39
N PHE A 101 0.88 16.59 -1.96
CA PHE A 101 0.44 15.36 -2.61
C PHE A 101 0.05 15.62 -4.06
N GLU A 102 -0.77 16.63 -4.34
CA GLU A 102 -1.18 16.95 -5.72
C GLU A 102 0.02 17.30 -6.61
N GLU A 103 0.99 18.05 -6.09
CA GLU A 103 2.22 18.40 -6.79
C GLU A 103 3.11 17.17 -7.11
N ASN A 104 3.11 16.15 -6.25
CA ASN A 104 3.92 14.93 -6.38
C ASN A 104 3.11 13.68 -6.79
N LYS A 105 1.84 13.85 -7.09
CA LYS A 105 0.87 12.79 -7.39
C LYS A 105 1.34 11.80 -8.46
N GLY A 106 1.93 12.31 -9.54
CA GLY A 106 2.46 11.48 -10.64
C GLY A 106 3.56 10.53 -10.17
N THR A 107 4.52 11.02 -9.39
CA THR A 107 5.63 10.23 -8.84
C THR A 107 5.12 9.18 -7.86
N LEU A 108 4.30 9.59 -6.89
CA LEU A 108 3.74 8.69 -5.88
C LEU A 108 2.86 7.59 -6.51
N THR A 109 2.08 7.94 -7.54
CA THR A 109 1.26 6.97 -8.28
C THR A 109 2.12 5.96 -9.03
N LYS A 110 3.22 6.39 -9.67
CA LYS A 110 4.18 5.49 -10.33
C LYS A 110 4.82 4.53 -9.32
N LEU A 111 5.28 5.02 -8.17
CA LEU A 111 5.86 4.18 -7.12
C LEU A 111 4.85 3.15 -6.60
N ALA A 112 3.62 3.55 -6.32
CA ALA A 112 2.55 2.65 -5.90
C ALA A 112 2.20 1.60 -6.98
N ALA A 113 2.25 1.97 -8.26
CA ALA A 113 2.03 1.04 -9.37
C ALA A 113 3.16 0.02 -9.46
N ASN A 114 4.42 0.45 -9.41
CA ASN A 114 5.59 -0.42 -9.49
C ASN A 114 5.65 -1.39 -8.30
N LYS A 115 5.44 -0.89 -7.07
CA LYS A 115 5.30 -1.71 -5.87
C LYS A 115 4.23 -2.79 -6.05
N SER A 116 3.05 -2.39 -6.52
CA SER A 116 1.93 -3.32 -6.71
C SER A 116 2.18 -4.36 -7.79
N ARG A 117 2.87 -3.98 -8.88
CA ARG A 117 3.26 -4.91 -9.95
C ARG A 117 4.31 -5.90 -9.46
N ALA A 118 5.35 -5.42 -8.76
CA ALA A 118 6.42 -6.25 -8.22
C ALA A 118 5.86 -7.33 -7.27
N TYR A 119 5.02 -6.96 -6.32
CA TYR A 119 4.36 -7.94 -5.44
C TYR A 119 3.42 -8.89 -6.19
N SER A 120 2.74 -8.42 -7.23
CA SER A 120 1.86 -9.30 -8.03
C SER A 120 2.67 -10.33 -8.80
N VAL A 121 3.80 -9.95 -9.38
CA VAL A 121 4.69 -10.87 -10.10
C VAL A 121 5.32 -11.86 -9.13
N GLY A 122 5.90 -11.39 -8.02
CA GLY A 122 6.47 -12.25 -6.99
C GLY A 122 5.47 -13.25 -6.42
N GLY A 123 4.26 -12.81 -6.09
CA GLY A 123 3.21 -13.69 -5.57
C GLY A 123 2.75 -14.75 -6.57
N LYS A 124 2.61 -14.40 -7.86
CA LYS A 124 2.26 -15.38 -8.90
C LYS A 124 3.37 -16.40 -9.15
N ALA A 125 4.62 -15.93 -9.18
CA ALA A 125 5.77 -16.82 -9.33
C ALA A 125 5.88 -17.78 -8.15
N PHE A 126 5.64 -17.31 -6.93
CA PHE A 126 5.62 -18.15 -5.73
C PHE A 126 4.57 -19.25 -5.82
N LEU A 127 3.32 -18.90 -6.14
CA LEU A 127 2.24 -19.89 -6.27
C LEU A 127 2.50 -20.91 -7.37
N ALA A 128 3.02 -20.46 -8.52
CA ALA A 128 3.39 -21.34 -9.61
C ALA A 128 4.53 -22.31 -9.21
N GLY A 129 5.55 -21.78 -8.53
CA GLY A 129 6.68 -22.56 -8.01
C GLY A 129 6.25 -23.60 -6.99
N ALA A 130 5.47 -23.22 -6.00
CA ALA A 130 4.96 -24.13 -4.98
C ALA A 130 4.08 -25.24 -5.59
N GLY A 131 3.22 -24.90 -6.54
CA GLY A 131 2.38 -25.87 -7.26
C GLY A 131 3.21 -26.86 -8.08
N ALA A 132 4.24 -26.40 -8.78
CA ALA A 132 5.14 -27.25 -9.57
C ALA A 132 5.94 -28.22 -8.68
N ILE A 133 6.46 -27.74 -7.54
CA ILE A 133 7.15 -28.58 -6.56
C ILE A 133 6.20 -29.66 -6.02
N ALA A 134 5.00 -29.28 -5.59
CA ALA A 134 4.02 -30.22 -5.05
C ALA A 134 3.62 -31.29 -6.06
N ALA A 135 3.38 -30.90 -7.32
CA ALA A 135 3.07 -31.85 -8.40
C ALA A 135 4.24 -32.79 -8.70
N GLY A 136 5.48 -32.28 -8.76
CA GLY A 136 6.66 -33.09 -8.97
C GLY A 136 6.91 -34.10 -7.85
N MET A 137 6.71 -33.68 -6.59
CA MET A 137 6.80 -34.56 -5.43
C MET A 137 5.70 -35.64 -5.42
N ALA A 138 4.48 -35.30 -5.83
CA ALA A 138 3.39 -36.28 -5.96
C ALA A 138 3.73 -37.34 -7.02
N ILE A 139 4.29 -36.95 -8.15
CA ILE A 139 4.75 -37.89 -9.20
C ILE A 139 5.86 -38.80 -8.64
N ALA A 140 6.82 -38.24 -7.88
CA ALA A 140 7.89 -39.03 -7.27
C ALA A 140 7.37 -40.04 -6.23
N LYS A 141 6.33 -39.67 -5.48
CA LYS A 141 5.78 -40.53 -4.41
C LYS A 141 4.80 -41.60 -4.93
N PHE A 142 3.95 -41.21 -5.89
CA PHE A 142 2.81 -42.07 -6.33
C PHE A 142 2.95 -42.56 -7.77
N GLY A 143 3.96 -42.04 -8.53
CA GLY A 143 4.21 -42.42 -9.90
C GLY A 143 4.83 -43.83 -9.99
N ASN A 144 4.58 -44.51 -11.12
CA ASN A 144 5.22 -45.80 -11.39
C ASN A 144 6.73 -45.59 -11.63
N PRO A 145 7.61 -46.13 -10.77
CA PRO A 145 9.07 -45.91 -10.89
C PRO A 145 9.67 -46.50 -12.18
N LYS A 146 9.02 -47.46 -12.82
CA LYS A 146 9.43 -48.01 -14.10
C LYS A 146 9.13 -47.10 -15.29
N ASN A 147 8.25 -46.10 -15.10
CA ASN A 147 7.95 -45.10 -16.14
C ASN A 147 8.93 -43.93 -16.07
N GLN A 148 10.08 -44.08 -16.71
CA GLN A 148 11.14 -43.05 -16.72
C GLN A 148 10.66 -41.71 -17.26
N ARG A 149 9.72 -41.66 -18.24
CA ARG A 149 9.18 -40.39 -18.76
C ARG A 149 8.42 -39.65 -17.66
N LEU A 150 7.56 -40.33 -16.91
CA LEU A 150 6.81 -39.74 -15.82
C LEU A 150 7.74 -39.25 -14.71
N MET A 151 8.75 -40.01 -14.34
CA MET A 151 9.74 -39.61 -13.33
C MET A 151 10.55 -38.42 -13.77
N ASN A 152 10.93 -38.30 -15.05
CA ASN A 152 11.61 -37.12 -15.59
C ASN A 152 10.72 -35.88 -15.58
N VAL A 153 9.43 -36.01 -15.88
CA VAL A 153 8.45 -34.91 -15.74
C VAL A 153 8.39 -34.45 -14.28
N GLY A 154 8.32 -35.36 -13.32
CA GLY A 154 8.35 -35.03 -11.90
C GLY A 154 9.59 -34.24 -11.48
N LYS A 155 10.80 -34.69 -11.89
CA LYS A 155 12.05 -33.98 -11.63
C LYS A 155 12.08 -32.58 -12.24
N ASN A 156 11.64 -32.45 -13.49
CA ASN A 156 11.60 -31.15 -14.18
C ASN A 156 10.61 -30.17 -13.52
N LEU A 157 9.47 -30.67 -13.02
CA LEU A 157 8.52 -29.85 -12.27
C LEU A 157 9.13 -29.35 -10.96
N VAL A 158 9.85 -30.17 -10.23
CA VAL A 158 10.54 -29.74 -9.00
C VAL A 158 11.58 -28.68 -9.32
N LEU A 159 12.43 -28.87 -10.31
CA LEU A 159 13.45 -27.91 -10.71
C LEU A 159 12.86 -26.57 -11.17
N SER A 160 11.83 -26.62 -12.04
CA SER A 160 11.14 -25.40 -12.50
C SER A 160 10.43 -24.68 -11.36
N GLY A 161 9.91 -25.45 -10.38
CA GLY A 161 9.30 -24.90 -9.18
C GLY A 161 10.29 -24.13 -8.30
N PHE A 162 11.50 -24.64 -8.10
CA PHE A 162 12.56 -23.93 -7.39
C PHE A 162 12.98 -22.66 -8.12
N THR A 163 13.11 -22.71 -9.46
CA THR A 163 13.42 -21.51 -10.28
C THR A 163 12.33 -20.45 -10.13
N ALA A 164 11.06 -20.81 -10.21
CA ALA A 164 9.95 -19.90 -10.03
C ALA A 164 9.90 -19.32 -8.59
N ALA A 165 10.21 -20.13 -7.58
CA ALA A 165 10.31 -19.66 -6.19
C ALA A 165 11.44 -18.63 -6.01
N SER A 166 12.58 -18.83 -6.65
CA SER A 166 13.69 -17.86 -6.63
C SER A 166 13.31 -16.54 -7.32
N LEU A 167 12.61 -16.59 -8.45
CA LEU A 167 12.08 -15.40 -9.13
C LEU A 167 11.05 -14.66 -8.29
N SER A 168 10.30 -15.39 -7.44
CA SER A 168 9.37 -14.76 -6.49
C SER A 168 10.08 -13.89 -5.47
N GLY A 169 11.24 -14.32 -4.99
CA GLY A 169 12.10 -13.54 -4.10
C GLY A 169 12.52 -12.21 -4.70
N ILE A 170 12.93 -12.21 -5.97
CA ILE A 170 13.28 -10.98 -6.72
C ILE A 170 12.09 -10.03 -6.79
N GLY A 171 10.89 -10.54 -7.10
CA GLY A 171 9.66 -9.74 -7.14
C GLY A 171 9.30 -9.14 -5.79
N LEU A 172 9.51 -9.88 -4.69
CA LEU A 172 9.29 -9.39 -3.33
C LEU A 172 10.29 -8.29 -2.96
N LEU A 173 11.58 -8.52 -3.21
CA LEU A 173 12.64 -7.52 -2.96
C LEU A 173 12.41 -6.23 -3.75
N ALA A 174 12.04 -6.33 -5.03
CA ALA A 174 11.66 -5.17 -5.83
C ALA A 174 10.44 -4.44 -5.25
N GLY A 175 9.45 -5.18 -4.77
CA GLY A 175 8.28 -4.61 -4.10
C GLY A 175 8.63 -3.86 -2.81
N MET A 176 9.54 -4.39 -2.01
CA MET A 176 10.09 -3.75 -0.81
C MET A 176 10.85 -2.47 -1.20
N HIS A 177 11.76 -2.53 -2.15
CA HIS A 177 12.52 -1.38 -2.63
C HIS A 177 11.62 -0.20 -3.09
N TYR A 178 10.57 -0.49 -3.88
CA TYR A 178 9.60 0.56 -4.24
C TYR A 178 8.78 1.04 -3.05
N GLY A 179 8.56 0.20 -2.05
CA GLY A 179 7.93 0.58 -0.79
C GLY A 179 8.78 1.57 0.00
N ASP A 180 10.07 1.29 0.14
CA ASP A 180 11.03 2.14 0.84
C ASP A 180 11.19 3.49 0.13
N LYS A 181 11.34 3.50 -1.21
CA LYS A 181 11.37 4.73 -2.00
C LYS A 181 10.10 5.57 -1.84
N GLN A 182 8.94 4.94 -1.77
CA GLN A 182 7.68 5.65 -1.55
C GLN A 182 7.69 6.29 -0.15
N PHE A 183 8.06 5.54 0.88
CA PHE A 183 8.14 6.03 2.26
C PHE A 183 9.15 7.16 2.42
N GLU A 184 10.32 7.05 1.80
CA GLU A 184 11.34 8.10 1.76
C GLU A 184 10.83 9.37 1.09
N THR A 185 10.17 9.24 -0.07
CA THR A 185 9.57 10.37 -0.80
C THR A 185 8.52 11.08 0.05
N GLU A 186 7.61 10.32 0.68
CA GLU A 186 6.61 10.84 1.60
C GLU A 186 7.25 11.54 2.81
N GLY A 187 8.35 10.98 3.34
CA GLY A 187 9.14 11.57 4.43
C GLY A 187 9.79 12.89 4.05
N ASN A 188 10.37 12.97 2.88
CA ASN A 188 11.01 14.18 2.36
C ASN A 188 9.98 15.30 2.12
N ILE A 189 8.79 14.96 1.61
CA ILE A 189 7.69 15.92 1.47
C ILE A 189 7.27 16.44 2.84
N TYR A 190 7.06 15.57 3.81
CA TYR A 190 6.71 15.97 5.17
C TYR A 190 7.76 16.89 5.81
N ALA A 191 9.04 16.56 5.69
CA ALA A 191 10.13 17.36 6.26
C ALA A 191 10.15 18.78 5.67
N ARG A 192 9.98 18.92 4.34
CA ARG A 192 9.88 20.21 3.65
C ARG A 192 8.67 21.01 4.14
N VAL A 193 7.50 20.39 4.18
CA VAL A 193 6.27 21.03 4.65
C VAL A 193 6.39 21.46 6.10
N LYS A 194 6.93 20.61 6.97
CA LYS A 194 7.15 20.90 8.39
C LYS A 194 8.09 22.11 8.56
N LYS A 195 9.19 22.18 7.79
CA LYS A 195 10.12 23.32 7.80
C LYS A 195 9.42 24.62 7.41
N SER A 196 8.57 24.59 6.38
CA SER A 196 7.83 25.77 5.89
C SER A 196 6.67 26.20 6.79
N THR A 197 6.31 25.40 7.80
CA THR A 197 5.24 25.71 8.78
C THR A 197 5.79 26.11 10.15
N ARG A 198 7.12 26.18 10.30
CA ARG A 198 7.73 26.77 11.49
C ARG A 198 7.45 28.29 11.47
N VAL A 199 6.48 28.70 12.25
CA VAL A 199 6.23 30.05 12.70
C VAL A 199 6.24 30.00 14.21
#